data_a674e53a6e2ebbfad765b72998de68e1
#
_entry.id   a674e53a6e2ebbfad765b72998de68e1
#
_cell.length_a   1.000
_cell.length_b   1.000
_cell.length_c   1.000
_cell.angle_alpha   90.00
_cell.angle_beta   90.00
_cell.angle_gamma   90.00
#
_symmetry.space_group_name_H-M   'P 1'
#
loop_
_entity.id
_entity.type
_entity.pdbx_description
1 polymer ?
#
loop_
_entity_poly.entity_id
_entity_poly.type
_entity_poly.pdbx_seq_one_letter_code
_entity_poly.pdbx_strand_id
1 'polypeptide(L)'
;MRRLSVSLVVVSLLVIGALATVGRSTMAQEATPAANPATGCPTTTADENAAIARRWHEDAINTHDLAVLDEILASDAGHDSATFLNNPGPRAVLGALLTGFPDVQHTVEAVISEGDLVVIRYTATGTHAGEFQGYAPTGKSVTWTGINIYRLECGRIAEVWSEVDALGRIAQLTGTPAGATPAAGTPSP
;
A
#
# COMPACT_ATOMS: atom_id res chain seq x y z
N MET A 1 -18.27 87.14 31.32
CA MET A 1 -18.54 85.72 31.45
C MET A 1 -19.16 85.28 30.12
N ARG A 2 -18.30 84.69 29.22
CA ARG A 2 -18.70 84.29 27.88
C ARG A 2 -19.00 82.83 27.93
N ARG A 3 -20.18 82.40 27.55
CA ARG A 3 -20.56 80.98 27.38
C ARG A 3 -20.18 80.56 25.95
N LEU A 4 -19.26 79.60 25.80
CA LEU A 4 -18.99 78.95 24.55
C LEU A 4 -20.03 77.83 24.36
N SER A 5 -20.78 77.93 23.30
CA SER A 5 -21.60 76.84 22.79
C SER A 5 -20.77 75.90 21.94
N VAL A 6 -20.70 74.64 22.32
CA VAL A 6 -20.05 73.63 21.52
C VAL A 6 -21.14 72.94 20.69
N SER A 7 -21.08 73.14 19.39
CA SER A 7 -21.94 72.46 18.42
C SER A 7 -21.40 71.04 18.18
N LEU A 8 -22.22 70.07 18.51
CA LEU A 8 -21.94 68.62 18.26
C LEU A 8 -22.32 68.32 16.81
N VAL A 9 -21.33 68.09 15.96
CA VAL A 9 -21.54 67.58 14.60
C VAL A 9 -21.57 66.06 14.66
N VAL A 10 -22.72 65.48 14.44
CA VAL A 10 -22.89 64.06 14.33
C VAL A 10 -22.55 63.66 12.88
N VAL A 11 -21.41 63.07 12.69
CA VAL A 11 -21.03 62.47 11.40
C VAL A 11 -21.53 61.03 11.42
N SER A 12 -22.61 60.77 10.69
CA SER A 12 -23.11 59.39 10.46
C SER A 12 -22.21 58.69 9.44
N LEU A 13 -21.33 57.81 9.89
CA LEU A 13 -20.62 56.89 9.04
C LEU A 13 -21.53 55.72 8.66
N LEU A 14 -21.98 55.69 7.44
CA LEU A 14 -22.60 54.52 6.81
C LEU A 14 -21.48 53.52 6.51
N VAL A 15 -21.36 52.48 7.37
CA VAL A 15 -20.54 51.31 7.09
C VAL A 15 -21.33 50.39 6.18
N ILE A 16 -21.03 50.40 4.88
CA ILE A 16 -21.50 49.43 3.93
C ILE A 16 -20.68 48.13 4.18
N GLY A 17 -21.30 47.21 4.91
CA GLY A 17 -20.74 45.87 5.12
C GLY A 17 -20.78 45.07 3.82
N ALA A 18 -19.65 44.99 3.14
CA ALA A 18 -19.45 43.99 2.09
C ALA A 18 -19.35 42.60 2.75
N LEU A 19 -20.42 41.81 2.68
CA LEU A 19 -20.35 40.38 2.97
C LEU A 19 -19.45 39.74 1.89
N ALA A 20 -18.20 39.54 2.22
CA ALA A 20 -17.33 38.64 1.47
C ALA A 20 -17.80 37.20 1.75
N THR A 21 -18.58 36.64 0.83
CA THR A 21 -18.81 35.20 0.79
C THR A 21 -17.49 34.51 0.52
N VAL A 22 -16.85 34.00 1.58
CA VAL A 22 -15.70 33.08 1.45
C VAL A 22 -16.26 31.81 0.80
N GLY A 23 -16.18 31.74 -0.53
CA GLY A 23 -16.39 30.53 -1.28
C GLY A 23 -15.40 29.48 -0.76
N ARG A 24 -15.90 28.49 -0.01
CA ARG A 24 -15.17 27.25 0.22
C ARG A 24 -15.00 26.59 -1.14
N SER A 25 -13.84 26.82 -1.77
CA SER A 25 -13.37 25.96 -2.84
C SER A 25 -13.11 24.60 -2.20
N THR A 26 -14.09 23.72 -2.23
CA THR A 26 -13.83 22.29 -2.10
C THR A 26 -12.93 21.95 -3.27
N MET A 27 -11.63 21.78 -3.02
CA MET A 27 -10.75 21.08 -3.92
C MET A 27 -11.30 19.65 -3.96
N ALA A 28 -12.26 19.43 -4.87
CA ALA A 28 -12.53 18.09 -5.33
C ALA A 28 -11.20 17.64 -5.95
N GLN A 29 -10.53 16.74 -5.28
CA GLN A 29 -9.40 16.02 -5.86
C GLN A 29 -10.00 15.30 -7.06
N GLU A 30 -9.75 15.84 -8.26
CA GLU A 30 -10.10 15.15 -9.50
C GLU A 30 -9.41 13.80 -9.41
N ALA A 31 -10.21 12.75 -9.24
CA ALA A 31 -9.72 11.41 -9.42
C ALA A 31 -9.09 11.38 -10.81
N THR A 32 -7.81 11.08 -10.88
CA THR A 32 -7.11 10.85 -12.14
C THR A 32 -8.00 9.92 -12.97
N PRO A 33 -8.43 10.30 -14.18
CA PRO A 33 -9.28 9.43 -14.97
C PRO A 33 -8.58 8.08 -15.11
N ALA A 34 -9.30 7.01 -14.76
CA ALA A 34 -8.83 5.66 -14.95
C ALA A 34 -8.24 5.53 -16.35
N ALA A 35 -7.04 4.97 -16.47
CA ALA A 35 -6.37 4.81 -17.74
C ALA A 35 -7.35 4.19 -18.74
N ASN A 36 -7.53 4.84 -19.89
CA ASN A 36 -8.44 4.40 -20.92
C ASN A 36 -8.09 2.93 -21.29
N PRO A 37 -8.99 1.95 -21.12
CA PRO A 37 -8.64 0.56 -21.41
C PRO A 37 -8.14 0.47 -22.84
N ALA A 38 -7.00 -0.18 -23.04
CA ALA A 38 -6.43 -0.41 -24.36
C ALA A 38 -7.53 -1.00 -25.25
N THR A 39 -7.82 -0.36 -26.38
CA THR A 39 -8.89 -0.75 -27.31
C THR A 39 -8.68 -2.21 -27.73
N GLY A 40 -9.53 -3.13 -27.26
CA GLY A 40 -9.47 -4.55 -27.59
C GLY A 40 -9.30 -5.52 -26.41
N CYS A 41 -9.16 -5.02 -25.19
CA CYS A 41 -9.08 -5.86 -23.98
C CYS A 41 -10.46 -6.17 -23.40
N PRO A 42 -10.64 -7.35 -22.74
CA PRO A 42 -11.80 -7.59 -21.92
C PRO A 42 -11.83 -6.59 -20.74
N THR A 43 -13.01 -5.97 -20.53
CA THR A 43 -13.29 -5.20 -19.32
C THR A 43 -13.76 -6.15 -18.23
N THR A 44 -13.20 -6.02 -17.03
CA THR A 44 -13.59 -6.80 -15.85
C THR A 44 -14.35 -5.91 -14.86
N THR A 45 -15.27 -6.51 -14.12
CA THR A 45 -15.96 -5.89 -12.99
C THR A 45 -15.07 -5.84 -11.77
N ALA A 46 -15.43 -5.04 -10.77
CA ALA A 46 -14.70 -4.98 -9.49
C ALA A 46 -14.66 -6.35 -8.78
N ASP A 47 -15.72 -7.14 -8.88
CA ASP A 47 -15.77 -8.49 -8.28
C ASP A 47 -14.86 -9.48 -9.02
N GLU A 48 -14.80 -9.42 -10.35
CA GLU A 48 -13.88 -10.23 -11.15
C GLU A 48 -12.42 -9.84 -10.85
N ASN A 49 -12.14 -8.54 -10.74
CA ASN A 49 -10.82 -8.05 -10.35
C ASN A 49 -10.42 -8.55 -8.96
N ALA A 50 -11.35 -8.51 -8.00
CA ALA A 50 -11.13 -9.04 -6.65
C ALA A 50 -10.83 -10.56 -6.68
N ALA A 51 -11.54 -11.31 -7.50
CA ALA A 51 -11.30 -12.75 -7.65
C ALA A 51 -9.91 -13.04 -8.25
N ILE A 52 -9.48 -12.29 -9.26
CA ILE A 52 -8.14 -12.42 -9.85
C ILE A 52 -7.05 -12.09 -8.82
N ALA A 53 -7.19 -10.98 -8.07
CA ALA A 53 -6.22 -10.58 -7.06
C ALA A 53 -6.12 -11.57 -5.89
N ARG A 54 -7.24 -12.22 -5.49
CA ARG A 54 -7.22 -13.28 -4.48
C ARG A 54 -6.35 -14.46 -4.88
N ARG A 55 -6.32 -14.84 -6.15
CA ARG A 55 -5.51 -15.96 -6.65
C ARG A 55 -4.00 -15.78 -6.39
N TRP A 56 -3.52 -14.54 -6.27
CA TRP A 56 -2.15 -14.28 -5.82
C TRP A 56 -1.87 -14.90 -4.45
N HIS A 57 -2.78 -14.77 -3.49
CA HIS A 57 -2.63 -15.31 -2.14
C HIS A 57 -3.07 -16.77 -2.05
N GLU A 58 -4.27 -17.06 -2.55
CA GLU A 58 -4.94 -18.34 -2.32
C GLU A 58 -4.37 -19.43 -3.22
N ASP A 59 -4.08 -19.12 -4.49
CA ASP A 59 -3.56 -20.12 -5.45
C ASP A 59 -2.03 -20.06 -5.54
N ALA A 60 -1.41 -18.90 -5.84
CA ALA A 60 0.03 -18.87 -6.07
C ALA A 60 0.85 -19.06 -4.78
N ILE A 61 0.49 -18.40 -3.67
CA ILE A 61 1.24 -18.50 -2.41
C ILE A 61 0.83 -19.74 -1.64
N ASN A 62 -0.46 -19.91 -1.32
CA ASN A 62 -0.90 -20.97 -0.40
C ASN A 62 -0.78 -22.37 -0.98
N THR A 63 -0.81 -22.52 -2.31
CA THR A 63 -0.55 -23.82 -2.95
C THR A 63 0.90 -23.97 -3.42
N HIS A 64 1.73 -22.90 -3.30
CA HIS A 64 3.11 -22.82 -3.75
C HIS A 64 3.27 -23.03 -5.28
N ASP A 65 2.23 -22.68 -6.04
CA ASP A 65 2.21 -22.83 -7.49
C ASP A 65 2.47 -21.50 -8.21
N LEU A 66 3.74 -21.25 -8.56
CA LEU A 66 4.10 -20.06 -9.32
C LEU A 66 3.60 -20.07 -10.76
N ALA A 67 3.10 -21.18 -11.30
CA ALA A 67 2.52 -21.22 -12.65
C ALA A 67 1.22 -20.42 -12.73
N VAL A 68 0.48 -20.28 -11.63
CA VAL A 68 -0.70 -19.40 -11.52
C VAL A 68 -0.39 -17.97 -11.93
N LEU A 69 0.85 -17.49 -11.69
CA LEU A 69 1.26 -16.13 -12.06
C LEU A 69 1.20 -15.90 -13.58
N ASP A 70 1.40 -16.92 -14.41
CA ASP A 70 1.30 -16.81 -15.87
C ASP A 70 -0.13 -16.55 -16.33
N GLU A 71 -1.11 -16.93 -15.51
CA GLU A 71 -2.52 -16.70 -15.79
C GLU A 71 -2.99 -15.32 -15.31
N ILE A 72 -2.55 -14.90 -14.11
CA ILE A 72 -3.09 -13.71 -13.45
C ILE A 72 -2.27 -12.43 -13.70
N LEU A 73 -0.99 -12.53 -14.12
CA LEU A 73 -0.15 -11.36 -14.39
C LEU A 73 -0.19 -10.94 -15.86
N ALA A 74 -0.12 -9.64 -16.10
CA ALA A 74 0.28 -9.11 -17.40
C ALA A 74 1.76 -9.46 -17.67
N SER A 75 2.15 -9.53 -18.94
CA SER A 75 3.52 -9.93 -19.33
C SER A 75 4.60 -8.95 -18.86
N ASP A 76 4.22 -7.71 -18.61
CA ASP A 76 5.05 -6.59 -18.15
C ASP A 76 4.67 -6.11 -16.73
N ALA A 77 4.00 -6.96 -15.97
CA ALA A 77 3.51 -6.62 -14.63
C ALA A 77 4.64 -6.09 -13.73
N GLY A 78 4.41 -4.90 -13.18
CA GLY A 78 5.29 -4.26 -12.21
C GLY A 78 5.01 -4.74 -10.79
N HIS A 79 6.04 -4.71 -9.94
CA HIS A 79 5.89 -4.92 -8.51
C HIS A 79 6.70 -3.88 -7.76
N ASP A 80 6.05 -3.01 -7.01
CA ASP A 80 6.71 -2.04 -6.14
C ASP A 80 6.55 -2.45 -4.67
N SER A 81 7.66 -2.57 -3.99
CA SER A 81 7.70 -2.91 -2.57
C SER A 81 8.96 -2.34 -1.93
N ALA A 82 8.81 -1.61 -0.85
CA ALA A 82 9.92 -1.15 -0.04
C ALA A 82 10.79 -2.29 0.53
N THR A 83 10.27 -3.52 0.51
CA THR A 83 10.93 -4.72 1.03
C THR A 83 11.98 -5.28 0.06
N PHE A 84 11.86 -5.01 -1.25
CA PHE A 84 12.78 -5.53 -2.27
C PHE A 84 13.46 -4.39 -3.03
N LEU A 85 14.72 -4.18 -2.76
CA LEU A 85 15.56 -3.26 -3.53
C LEU A 85 15.69 -3.76 -4.97
N ASN A 86 15.65 -2.84 -5.94
CA ASN A 86 15.78 -3.09 -7.38
C ASN A 86 14.55 -3.68 -8.09
N ASN A 87 13.40 -3.74 -7.46
CA ASN A 87 12.12 -4.15 -8.06
C ASN A 87 12.26 -5.35 -9.05
N PRO A 88 12.52 -6.56 -8.55
CA PRO A 88 12.85 -7.71 -9.38
C PRO A 88 11.64 -8.30 -10.12
N GLY A 89 10.46 -7.68 -9.98
CA GLY A 89 9.19 -8.13 -10.51
C GLY A 89 8.48 -9.17 -9.62
N PRO A 90 7.15 -9.33 -9.85
CA PRO A 90 6.28 -10.09 -8.94
C PRO A 90 6.67 -11.57 -8.80
N ARG A 91 7.08 -12.23 -9.87
CA ARG A 91 7.49 -13.65 -9.85
C ARG A 91 8.74 -13.88 -9.00
N ALA A 92 9.74 -13.01 -9.12
CA ALA A 92 10.97 -13.14 -8.35
C ALA A 92 10.74 -12.86 -6.85
N VAL A 93 9.86 -11.91 -6.53
CA VAL A 93 9.46 -11.62 -5.16
C VAL A 93 8.78 -12.83 -4.51
N LEU A 94 7.81 -13.45 -5.18
CA LEU A 94 7.18 -14.67 -4.68
C LEU A 94 8.15 -15.84 -4.59
N GLY A 95 9.01 -16.03 -5.59
CA GLY A 95 10.03 -17.08 -5.55
C GLY A 95 10.97 -16.94 -4.35
N ALA A 96 11.40 -15.72 -4.02
CA ALA A 96 12.22 -15.46 -2.84
C ALA A 96 11.43 -15.74 -1.54
N LEU A 97 10.16 -15.36 -1.48
CA LEU A 97 9.29 -15.65 -0.33
C LEU A 97 9.15 -17.16 -0.10
N LEU A 98 8.83 -17.94 -1.14
CA LEU A 98 8.67 -19.39 -1.04
C LEU A 98 10.00 -20.11 -0.76
N THR A 99 11.14 -19.52 -1.18
CA THR A 99 12.46 -20.04 -0.81
C THR A 99 12.74 -19.85 0.69
N GLY A 100 12.47 -18.66 1.20
CA GLY A 100 12.71 -18.34 2.61
C GLY A 100 11.73 -19.03 3.56
N PHE A 101 10.48 -19.17 3.12
CA PHE A 101 9.36 -19.70 3.91
C PHE A 101 8.59 -20.73 3.09
N PRO A 102 9.12 -21.97 2.95
CA PRO A 102 8.52 -22.98 2.07
C PRO A 102 7.15 -23.51 2.52
N ASP A 103 6.71 -23.18 3.71
CA ASP A 103 5.41 -23.50 4.29
C ASP A 103 4.53 -22.25 4.48
N VAL A 104 4.86 -21.13 3.82
CA VAL A 104 4.12 -19.89 4.02
C VAL A 104 2.65 -20.02 3.64
N GLN A 105 1.80 -19.47 4.50
CA GLN A 105 0.37 -19.37 4.27
C GLN A 105 -0.11 -17.95 4.50
N HIS A 106 -0.93 -17.45 3.59
CA HIS A 106 -1.62 -16.17 3.68
C HIS A 106 -3.09 -16.36 4.05
N THR A 107 -3.52 -15.68 5.10
CA THR A 107 -4.94 -15.53 5.43
C THR A 107 -5.40 -14.17 4.94
N VAL A 108 -6.28 -14.15 3.93
CA VAL A 108 -6.90 -12.91 3.44
C VAL A 108 -7.94 -12.45 4.47
N GLU A 109 -7.77 -11.24 5.00
CA GLU A 109 -8.61 -10.69 6.05
C GLU A 109 -9.63 -9.68 5.53
N ALA A 110 -9.24 -8.90 4.51
CA ALA A 110 -10.13 -7.92 3.89
C ALA A 110 -9.79 -7.76 2.40
N VAL A 111 -10.82 -7.52 1.59
CA VAL A 111 -10.70 -7.17 0.18
C VAL A 111 -11.60 -5.97 -0.09
N ILE A 112 -11.04 -4.95 -0.71
CA ILE A 112 -11.76 -3.75 -1.16
C ILE A 112 -11.45 -3.61 -2.65
N SER A 113 -12.47 -3.50 -3.47
CA SER A 113 -12.34 -3.39 -4.92
C SER A 113 -13.13 -2.20 -5.44
N GLU A 114 -12.46 -1.34 -6.21
CA GLU A 114 -13.07 -0.19 -6.87
C GLU A 114 -12.44 0.02 -8.24
N GLY A 115 -13.24 -0.05 -9.29
CA GLY A 115 -12.77 0.06 -10.68
C GLY A 115 -11.73 -1.02 -11.01
N ASP A 116 -10.54 -0.60 -11.37
CA ASP A 116 -9.39 -1.43 -11.71
C ASP A 116 -8.46 -1.71 -10.51
N LEU A 117 -8.76 -1.17 -9.33
CA LEU A 117 -7.96 -1.32 -8.13
C LEU A 117 -8.56 -2.34 -7.16
N VAL A 118 -7.71 -3.20 -6.61
CA VAL A 118 -8.06 -4.13 -5.54
C VAL A 118 -7.05 -4.01 -4.41
N VAL A 119 -7.56 -3.82 -3.18
CA VAL A 119 -6.74 -3.80 -1.97
C VAL A 119 -7.00 -5.08 -1.19
N ILE A 120 -5.94 -5.81 -0.84
CA ILE A 120 -6.03 -7.02 -0.01
C ILE A 120 -5.17 -6.84 1.23
N ARG A 121 -5.80 -6.91 2.41
CA ARG A 121 -5.12 -7.03 3.69
C ARG A 121 -5.02 -8.50 4.08
N TYR A 122 -3.84 -8.94 4.52
CA TYR A 122 -3.59 -10.33 4.88
C TYR A 122 -2.68 -10.46 6.10
N THR A 123 -2.78 -11.62 6.75
CA THR A 123 -1.78 -12.11 7.70
C THR A 123 -1.06 -13.31 7.07
N ALA A 124 0.26 -13.31 7.17
CA ALA A 124 1.12 -14.38 6.71
C ALA A 124 1.76 -15.10 7.89
N THR A 125 1.89 -16.42 7.79
CA THR A 125 2.64 -17.27 8.73
C THR A 125 3.55 -18.21 7.96
N GLY A 126 4.73 -18.51 8.50
CA GLY A 126 5.64 -19.47 7.87
C GLY A 126 6.88 -19.72 8.72
N THR A 127 7.58 -20.82 8.40
CA THR A 127 8.85 -21.19 9.05
C THR A 127 10.03 -20.69 8.20
N HIS A 128 10.93 -19.92 8.80
CA HIS A 128 12.13 -19.43 8.12
C HIS A 128 13.15 -20.56 7.94
N ALA A 129 13.00 -21.29 6.85
CA ALA A 129 13.78 -22.48 6.52
C ALA A 129 14.81 -22.27 5.41
N GLY A 130 14.72 -21.19 4.63
CA GLY A 130 15.68 -20.80 3.60
C GLY A 130 16.25 -19.41 3.83
N GLU A 131 17.27 -19.04 3.04
CA GLU A 131 17.78 -17.68 3.07
C GLU A 131 16.70 -16.70 2.60
N PHE A 132 16.52 -15.60 3.34
CA PHE A 132 15.57 -14.56 3.01
C PHE A 132 16.13 -13.18 3.36
N GLN A 133 16.26 -12.31 2.37
CA GLN A 133 16.71 -10.92 2.53
C GLN A 133 18.04 -10.78 3.30
N GLY A 134 19.00 -11.68 3.04
CA GLY A 134 20.32 -11.70 3.68
C GLY A 134 20.35 -12.36 5.06
N TYR A 135 19.24 -12.90 5.54
CA TYR A 135 19.18 -13.66 6.79
C TYR A 135 19.26 -15.16 6.48
N ALA A 136 20.25 -15.83 7.07
CA ALA A 136 20.35 -17.29 7.01
C ALA A 136 19.16 -17.95 7.72
N PRO A 137 18.74 -19.16 7.34
CA PRO A 137 17.60 -19.85 7.93
C PRO A 137 17.74 -20.00 9.43
N THR A 138 16.69 -19.60 10.17
CA THR A 138 16.66 -19.63 11.64
C THR A 138 15.82 -20.77 12.21
N GLY A 139 15.01 -21.43 11.38
CA GLY A 139 14.04 -22.44 11.81
C GLY A 139 12.87 -21.87 12.63
N LYS A 140 12.76 -20.57 12.77
CA LYS A 140 11.70 -19.94 13.57
C LYS A 140 10.41 -19.84 12.80
N SER A 141 9.28 -20.08 13.46
CA SER A 141 7.96 -19.71 12.95
C SER A 141 7.75 -18.21 13.16
N VAL A 142 7.29 -17.53 12.13
CA VAL A 142 7.10 -16.07 12.06
C VAL A 142 5.71 -15.75 11.58
N THR A 143 5.15 -14.66 12.10
CA THR A 143 3.87 -14.11 11.64
C THR A 143 4.05 -12.63 11.33
N TRP A 144 3.52 -12.20 10.18
CA TRP A 144 3.53 -10.79 9.80
C TRP A 144 2.25 -10.41 9.06
N THR A 145 1.97 -9.12 8.99
CA THR A 145 0.84 -8.60 8.21
C THR A 145 1.33 -7.87 6.97
N GLY A 146 0.45 -7.74 6.00
CA GLY A 146 0.71 -6.92 4.83
C GLY A 146 -0.56 -6.43 4.17
N ILE A 147 -0.38 -5.45 3.30
CA ILE A 147 -1.42 -4.91 2.42
C ILE A 147 -0.82 -4.88 1.03
N ASN A 148 -1.51 -5.50 0.08
CA ASN A 148 -1.20 -5.35 -1.33
C ASN A 148 -2.30 -4.53 -2.00
N ILE A 149 -1.88 -3.65 -2.91
CA ILE A 149 -2.76 -2.98 -3.85
C ILE A 149 -2.43 -3.54 -5.23
N TYR A 150 -3.44 -3.95 -5.97
CA TYR A 150 -3.32 -4.47 -7.32
C TYR A 150 -4.04 -3.54 -8.28
N ARG A 151 -3.39 -3.19 -9.39
CA ARG A 151 -4.07 -2.58 -10.53
C ARG A 151 -4.24 -3.64 -11.61
N LEU A 152 -5.47 -3.78 -12.06
CA LEU A 152 -5.82 -4.75 -13.08
C LEU A 152 -6.04 -4.05 -14.43
N GLU A 153 -5.56 -4.68 -15.47
CA GLU A 153 -5.75 -4.23 -16.85
C GLU A 153 -5.98 -5.47 -17.72
N CYS A 154 -6.99 -5.42 -18.58
CA CYS A 154 -7.31 -6.53 -19.49
C CYS A 154 -7.55 -7.87 -18.77
N GLY A 155 -8.10 -7.85 -17.55
CA GLY A 155 -8.34 -9.06 -16.76
C GLY A 155 -7.07 -9.68 -16.17
N ARG A 156 -6.00 -8.91 -16.04
CA ARG A 156 -4.71 -9.34 -15.46
C ARG A 156 -4.16 -8.29 -14.53
N ILE A 157 -3.36 -8.70 -13.57
CA ILE A 157 -2.64 -7.80 -12.66
C ILE A 157 -1.50 -7.16 -13.46
N ALA A 158 -1.57 -5.84 -13.64
CA ALA A 158 -0.55 -5.04 -14.32
C ALA A 158 0.45 -4.43 -13.33
N GLU A 159 0.02 -4.12 -12.10
CA GLU A 159 0.89 -3.57 -11.06
C GLU A 159 0.51 -4.13 -9.69
N VAL A 160 1.52 -4.29 -8.85
CA VAL A 160 1.39 -4.69 -7.44
C VAL A 160 2.20 -3.72 -6.59
N TRP A 161 1.55 -3.07 -5.63
CA TRP A 161 2.21 -2.32 -4.55
C TRP A 161 2.05 -3.10 -3.25
N SER A 162 3.15 -3.30 -2.53
CA SER A 162 3.16 -4.13 -1.33
C SER A 162 3.76 -3.39 -0.14
N GLU A 163 2.98 -3.28 0.93
CA GLU A 163 3.44 -2.85 2.25
C GLU A 163 3.35 -4.01 3.21
N VAL A 164 4.47 -4.33 3.85
CA VAL A 164 4.56 -5.46 4.78
C VAL A 164 5.23 -5.04 6.09
N ASP A 165 4.86 -5.68 7.21
CA ASP A 165 5.56 -5.51 8.48
C ASP A 165 6.93 -6.22 8.43
N ALA A 166 7.85 -5.62 7.67
CA ALA A 166 9.21 -6.13 7.52
C ALA A 166 10.00 -6.07 8.84
N LEU A 167 9.82 -5.01 9.64
CA LEU A 167 10.52 -4.84 10.91
C LEU A 167 10.06 -5.87 11.94
N GLY A 168 8.74 -6.10 12.06
CA GLY A 168 8.20 -7.11 12.95
C GLY A 168 8.66 -8.51 12.56
N ARG A 169 8.73 -8.82 11.25
CA ARG A 169 9.26 -10.09 10.75
C ARG A 169 10.75 -10.25 11.11
N ILE A 170 11.60 -9.26 10.84
CA ILE A 170 13.03 -9.29 11.15
C ILE A 170 13.26 -9.42 12.67
N ALA A 171 12.49 -8.70 13.47
CA ALA A 171 12.57 -8.79 14.93
C ALA A 171 12.31 -10.22 15.44
N GLN A 172 11.34 -10.91 14.87
CA GLN A 172 11.06 -12.31 15.18
C GLN A 172 12.22 -13.24 14.76
N LEU A 173 12.80 -13.02 13.56
CA LEU A 173 13.94 -13.80 13.06
C LEU A 173 15.19 -13.64 13.96
N THR A 174 15.54 -12.41 14.29
CA THR A 174 16.76 -12.09 15.04
C THR A 174 16.61 -12.24 16.56
N GLY A 175 15.36 -12.23 17.06
CA GLY A 175 15.06 -12.19 18.50
C GLY A 175 15.28 -10.79 19.11
N THR A 176 15.41 -9.76 18.28
CA THR A 176 15.55 -8.37 18.71
C THR A 176 14.16 -7.74 18.79
N PRO A 177 13.73 -7.11 19.90
CA PRO A 177 12.45 -6.44 19.97
C PRO A 177 12.29 -5.40 18.84
N ALA A 178 11.13 -5.34 18.20
CA ALA A 178 10.82 -4.31 17.24
C ALA A 178 10.92 -2.94 17.92
N GLY A 179 11.84 -2.07 17.46
CA GLY A 179 12.13 -0.78 18.11
C GLY A 179 13.40 -0.72 18.95
N ALA A 180 14.15 -1.80 19.09
CA ALA A 180 15.49 -1.72 19.67
C ALA A 180 16.43 -0.98 18.71
N THR A 181 16.92 0.21 19.13
CA THR A 181 17.99 0.91 18.42
C THR A 181 19.21 -0.02 18.36
N PRO A 182 19.86 -0.20 17.19
CA PRO A 182 21.11 -0.94 17.12
C PRO A 182 22.08 -0.35 18.14
N ALA A 183 22.67 -1.18 18.99
CA ALA A 183 23.71 -0.73 19.88
C ALA A 183 24.83 -0.11 19.03
N ALA A 184 25.13 1.17 19.27
CA ALA A 184 26.23 1.84 18.60
C ALA A 184 27.47 0.98 18.79
N GLY A 185 28.02 0.45 17.70
CA GLY A 185 29.24 -0.35 17.76
C GLY A 185 30.32 0.46 18.46
N THR A 186 30.87 -0.08 19.54
CA THR A 186 32.03 0.47 20.19
C THR A 186 33.15 0.53 19.15
N PRO A 187 33.78 1.68 18.89
CA PRO A 187 34.95 1.71 18.02
C PRO A 187 36.03 0.82 18.67
N SER A 188 36.51 -0.14 17.88
CA SER A 188 37.67 -0.96 18.30
C SER A 188 38.90 -0.07 18.45
N PRO A 189 39.73 -0.28 19.44
CA PRO A 189 40.93 0.53 19.67
C PRO A 189 41.98 0.42 18.59
#